data_6a5882f3cbc652fc44b166a2716b817f
#
_entry.id   6a5882f3cbc652fc44b166a2716b817f
#
_cell.length_a   1.000
_cell.length_b   1.000
_cell.length_c   1.000
_cell.angle_alpha   90.00
_cell.angle_beta   90.00
_cell.angle_gamma   90.00
#
_symmetry.space_group_name_H-M   'P 1'
#
loop_
_entity.id
_entity.type
_entity.pdbx_description
1 polymer ?
#
loop_
_entity_poly.entity_id
_entity_poly.type
_entity_poly.pdbx_seq_one_letter_code
_entity_poly.pdbx_strand_id
1 'polypeptide(L)'
;MEGYRHHLALIVEDDDNLRALLSMLLEESDMEVLECASAEAAVSVLDRIGESVCFLFTDVKLAGAMSGAALAVKAKERFPQMDVVVTSGSLPPELPGDAKFMPKPWRALDILREAQRAISTH
;
A
#
# COMPACT_ATOMS: atom_id res chain seq x y z
N MET A 1 22.32 -10.09 -14.49
CA MET A 1 22.11 -10.88 -13.30
C MET A 1 20.69 -11.35 -13.21
N GLU A 2 20.48 -12.58 -13.52
CA GLU A 2 19.17 -13.03 -13.44
C GLU A 2 18.81 -13.40 -12.06
N GLY A 3 17.57 -13.44 -11.73
CA GLY A 3 17.10 -13.78 -10.44
C GLY A 3 17.01 -12.61 -9.47
N TYR A 4 17.55 -11.45 -9.81
CA TYR A 4 17.42 -10.31 -8.94
C TYR A 4 16.05 -9.68 -9.13
N ARG A 5 15.30 -9.55 -8.05
CA ARG A 5 13.98 -8.99 -8.10
C ARG A 5 13.83 -7.86 -7.14
N HIS A 6 13.18 -6.82 -7.60
CA HIS A 6 12.75 -5.75 -6.73
C HIS A 6 11.31 -5.97 -6.35
N HIS A 7 11.02 -5.90 -5.05
CA HIS A 7 9.65 -5.89 -4.58
C HIS A 7 9.22 -4.45 -4.48
N LEU A 8 8.22 -4.09 -5.27
CA LEU A 8 7.79 -2.71 -5.38
C LEU A 8 6.53 -2.47 -4.54
N ALA A 9 6.61 -1.48 -3.67
CA ALA A 9 5.49 -1.08 -2.81
C ALA A 9 4.99 0.29 -3.22
N LEU A 10 3.68 0.49 -3.12
CA LEU A 10 3.05 1.78 -3.36
C LEU A 10 2.41 2.25 -2.05
N ILE A 11 2.82 3.42 -1.58
CA ILE A 11 2.29 4.04 -0.37
C ILE A 11 1.41 5.21 -0.77
N VAL A 12 0.21 5.27 -0.19
CA VAL A 12 -0.73 6.36 -0.46
C VAL A 12 -1.12 6.99 0.87
N GLU A 13 -0.61 8.18 1.11
CA GLU A 13 -0.77 8.88 2.37
C GLU A 13 -0.60 10.37 2.12
N ASP A 14 -1.57 11.18 2.56
CA ASP A 14 -1.50 12.63 2.30
C ASP A 14 -0.69 13.40 3.34
N ASP A 15 -0.38 12.81 4.49
CA ASP A 15 0.51 13.42 5.48
C ASP A 15 1.96 13.16 5.07
N ASP A 16 2.70 14.23 4.81
CA ASP A 16 4.06 14.12 4.29
C ASP A 16 4.99 13.39 5.26
N ASN A 17 4.87 13.67 6.56
CA ASN A 17 5.76 13.07 7.55
C ASN A 17 5.47 11.58 7.71
N LEU A 18 4.20 11.23 7.76
CA LEU A 18 3.81 9.83 7.91
C LEU A 18 4.19 9.04 6.65
N ARG A 19 4.02 9.66 5.48
CA ARG A 19 4.40 9.01 4.23
C ARG A 19 5.90 8.73 4.19
N ALA A 20 6.72 9.68 4.65
CA ALA A 20 8.16 9.51 4.69
C ALA A 20 8.56 8.38 5.65
N LEU A 21 7.89 8.30 6.81
CA LEU A 21 8.17 7.24 7.77
C LEU A 21 7.84 5.87 7.19
N LEU A 22 6.69 5.75 6.53
CA LEU A 22 6.29 4.49 5.90
C LEU A 22 7.28 4.07 4.84
N SER A 23 7.75 5.00 4.02
CA SER A 23 8.76 4.71 3.01
C SER A 23 10.01 4.16 3.63
N MET A 24 10.48 4.79 4.71
CA MET A 24 11.70 4.36 5.38
C MET A 24 11.55 2.93 5.90
N LEU A 25 10.41 2.62 6.52
CA LEU A 25 10.18 1.29 7.07
C LEU A 25 10.16 0.23 5.98
N LEU A 26 9.49 0.52 4.87
CA LEU A 26 9.41 -0.44 3.77
C LEU A 26 10.76 -0.60 3.08
N GLU A 27 11.52 0.48 2.94
CA GLU A 27 12.85 0.39 2.36
C GLU A 27 13.78 -0.45 3.22
N GLU A 28 13.62 -0.39 4.53
CA GLU A 28 14.39 -1.26 5.43
C GLU A 28 14.05 -2.73 5.23
N SER A 29 12.89 -3.02 4.67
CA SER A 29 12.48 -4.39 4.37
C SER A 29 12.86 -4.81 2.96
N ASP A 30 13.78 -4.09 2.33
CA ASP A 30 14.26 -4.36 0.98
C ASP A 30 13.19 -4.19 -0.09
N MET A 31 12.22 -3.30 0.14
CA MET A 31 11.25 -2.94 -0.88
C MET A 31 11.65 -1.63 -1.54
N GLU A 32 11.41 -1.57 -2.83
CA GLU A 32 11.45 -0.31 -3.56
C GLU A 32 10.10 0.37 -3.36
N VAL A 33 10.10 1.69 -3.11
CA VAL A 33 8.89 2.37 -2.69
C VAL A 33 8.55 3.51 -3.64
N LEU A 34 7.29 3.54 -4.06
CA LEU A 34 6.70 4.70 -4.72
C LEU A 34 5.72 5.35 -3.77
N GLU A 35 5.70 6.68 -3.75
CA GLU A 35 4.87 7.45 -2.83
C GLU A 35 3.86 8.27 -3.59
N CYS A 36 2.61 8.24 -3.11
CA CYS A 36 1.55 9.07 -3.66
C CYS A 36 0.84 9.78 -2.51
N ALA A 37 0.41 11.02 -2.76
CA ALA A 37 -0.29 11.81 -1.76
C ALA A 37 -1.81 11.68 -1.87
N SER A 38 -2.32 11.04 -2.93
CA SER A 38 -3.75 10.89 -3.14
C SER A 38 -4.05 9.56 -3.83
N ALA A 39 -5.30 9.12 -3.72
CA ALA A 39 -5.73 7.91 -4.41
C ALA A 39 -5.71 8.10 -5.92
N GLU A 40 -6.03 9.30 -6.39
CA GLU A 40 -6.01 9.58 -7.82
C GLU A 40 -4.62 9.43 -8.40
N ALA A 41 -3.61 9.91 -7.68
CA ALA A 41 -2.21 9.75 -8.11
C ALA A 41 -1.85 8.26 -8.13
N ALA A 42 -2.32 7.51 -7.15
CA ALA A 42 -2.05 6.07 -7.07
C ALA A 42 -2.68 5.33 -8.26
N VAL A 43 -3.89 5.70 -8.67
CA VAL A 43 -4.53 5.09 -9.83
C VAL A 43 -3.67 5.30 -11.07
N SER A 44 -3.11 6.50 -11.23
CA SER A 44 -2.23 6.77 -12.38
C SER A 44 -1.00 5.87 -12.37
N VAL A 45 -0.43 5.62 -11.19
CA VAL A 45 0.70 4.70 -11.06
C VAL A 45 0.26 3.28 -11.44
N LEU A 46 -0.88 2.83 -10.91
CA LEU A 46 -1.38 1.49 -11.18
C LEU A 46 -1.70 1.30 -12.66
N ASP A 47 -2.19 2.35 -13.32
CA ASP A 47 -2.46 2.27 -14.75
C ASP A 47 -1.20 1.99 -15.56
N ARG A 48 -0.06 2.44 -15.07
CA ARG A 48 1.20 2.34 -15.82
C ARG A 48 2.02 1.12 -15.43
N ILE A 49 2.09 0.81 -14.12
CA ILE A 49 2.99 -0.25 -13.66
C ILE A 49 2.37 -1.13 -12.59
N GLY A 50 1.03 -1.17 -12.51
CA GLY A 50 0.35 -1.91 -11.44
C GLY A 50 0.75 -3.38 -11.35
N GLU A 51 1.06 -4.00 -12.49
CA GLU A 51 1.47 -5.41 -12.49
C GLU A 51 2.80 -5.62 -11.78
N SER A 52 3.62 -4.57 -11.67
CA SER A 52 4.90 -4.65 -10.98
C SER A 52 4.79 -4.37 -9.50
N VAL A 53 3.64 -3.88 -9.03
CA VAL A 53 3.44 -3.53 -7.63
C VAL A 53 2.94 -4.75 -6.88
N CYS A 54 3.67 -5.18 -5.85
CA CYS A 54 3.25 -6.33 -5.07
C CYS A 54 2.56 -5.96 -3.76
N PHE A 55 2.68 -4.70 -3.32
CA PHE A 55 2.18 -4.28 -2.01
C PHE A 55 1.65 -2.86 -2.10
N LEU A 56 0.40 -2.67 -1.66
CA LEU A 56 -0.22 -1.35 -1.58
C LEU A 56 -0.59 -1.08 -0.14
N PHE A 57 -0.11 0.05 0.39
CA PHE A 57 -0.46 0.51 1.73
C PHE A 57 -1.14 1.86 1.61
N THR A 58 -2.40 1.97 2.04
CA THR A 58 -3.15 3.20 1.87
C THR A 58 -3.95 3.55 3.11
N ASP A 59 -4.01 4.84 3.42
CA ASP A 59 -4.97 5.37 4.39
C ASP A 59 -6.34 5.39 3.74
N VAL A 60 -7.39 5.22 4.54
CA VAL A 60 -8.77 5.35 4.06
C VAL A 60 -9.08 6.80 3.75
N LYS A 61 -8.71 7.70 4.67
CA LYS A 61 -9.02 9.13 4.50
C LYS A 61 -7.88 9.80 3.78
N LEU A 62 -8.15 10.27 2.57
CA LEU A 62 -7.17 10.94 1.74
C LEU A 62 -7.78 12.22 1.21
N ALA A 63 -6.90 13.17 0.90
CA ALA A 63 -7.32 14.38 0.19
C ALA A 63 -7.80 13.97 -1.20
N GLY A 64 -8.77 14.72 -1.75
CA GLY A 64 -9.32 14.44 -3.05
C GLY A 64 -10.64 13.72 -2.96
N ALA A 65 -11.14 13.27 -4.11
CA ALA A 65 -12.47 12.69 -4.21
C ALA A 65 -12.50 11.21 -3.90
N MET A 66 -11.40 10.50 -4.10
CA MET A 66 -11.37 9.05 -3.92
C MET A 66 -10.78 8.68 -2.58
N SER A 67 -11.43 7.77 -1.86
CA SER A 67 -10.91 7.25 -0.60
C SER A 67 -9.92 6.13 -0.85
N GLY A 68 -9.13 5.81 0.21
CA GLY A 68 -8.25 4.65 0.15
C GLY A 68 -9.01 3.34 0.05
N ALA A 69 -10.22 3.28 0.61
CA ALA A 69 -11.05 2.09 0.49
C ALA A 69 -11.46 1.86 -0.96
N ALA A 70 -11.87 2.92 -1.65
CA ALA A 70 -12.22 2.83 -3.08
C ALA A 70 -11.00 2.43 -3.91
N LEU A 71 -9.84 2.97 -3.56
CA LEU A 71 -8.59 2.59 -4.22
C LEU A 71 -8.30 1.10 -4.05
N ALA A 72 -8.51 0.58 -2.83
CA ALA A 72 -8.27 -0.84 -2.55
C ALA A 72 -9.16 -1.72 -3.43
N VAL A 73 -10.42 -1.33 -3.62
CA VAL A 73 -11.34 -2.08 -4.50
C VAL A 73 -10.79 -2.12 -5.92
N LYS A 74 -10.40 -0.95 -6.45
CA LYS A 74 -9.85 -0.88 -7.80
C LYS A 74 -8.60 -1.73 -7.94
N ALA A 75 -7.71 -1.66 -6.96
CA ALA A 75 -6.44 -2.38 -7.01
C ALA A 75 -6.68 -3.89 -7.03
N LYS A 76 -7.55 -4.39 -6.14
CA LYS A 76 -7.80 -5.82 -6.06
C LYS A 76 -8.55 -6.35 -7.27
N GLU A 77 -9.43 -5.55 -7.87
CA GLU A 77 -10.12 -5.95 -9.08
C GLU A 77 -9.17 -6.14 -10.25
N ARG A 78 -8.19 -5.25 -10.35
CA ARG A 78 -7.25 -5.26 -11.48
C ARG A 78 -6.05 -6.16 -11.23
N PHE A 79 -5.62 -6.25 -9.98
CA PHE A 79 -4.39 -6.97 -9.61
C PHE A 79 -4.68 -7.86 -8.39
N PRO A 80 -5.40 -8.96 -8.60
CA PRO A 80 -5.83 -9.79 -7.44
C PRO A 80 -4.67 -10.38 -6.65
N GLN A 81 -3.47 -10.45 -7.21
CA GLN A 81 -2.31 -10.98 -6.50
C GLN A 81 -1.64 -9.93 -5.60
N MET A 82 -1.99 -8.67 -5.77
CA MET A 82 -1.37 -7.60 -4.98
C MET A 82 -1.83 -7.69 -3.53
N ASP A 83 -0.88 -7.59 -2.60
CA ASP A 83 -1.21 -7.49 -1.18
C ASP A 83 -1.64 -6.06 -0.88
N VAL A 84 -2.80 -5.88 -0.27
CA VAL A 84 -3.34 -4.56 0.02
C VAL A 84 -3.61 -4.43 1.50
N VAL A 85 -3.08 -3.37 2.11
CA VAL A 85 -3.33 -3.03 3.51
C VAL A 85 -3.94 -1.63 3.54
N VAL A 86 -5.07 -1.51 4.24
CA VAL A 86 -5.79 -0.26 4.40
C VAL A 86 -5.76 0.10 5.87
N THR A 87 -5.42 1.35 6.19
CA THR A 87 -5.29 1.79 7.58
C THR A 87 -6.20 2.97 7.86
N SER A 88 -6.72 3.05 9.10
CA SER A 88 -7.60 4.13 9.50
C SER A 88 -7.68 4.19 11.01
N GLY A 89 -7.91 5.40 11.53
CA GLY A 89 -8.21 5.58 12.95
C GLY A 89 -9.68 5.39 13.28
N SER A 90 -10.50 5.11 12.28
CA SER A 90 -11.95 4.91 12.46
C SER A 90 -12.27 3.43 12.29
N LEU A 91 -13.57 3.11 12.30
CA LEU A 91 -14.01 1.73 12.07
C LEU A 91 -13.59 1.27 10.68
N PRO A 92 -13.32 -0.05 10.52
CA PRO A 92 -12.89 -0.55 9.23
C PRO A 92 -14.01 -0.44 8.20
N PRO A 93 -13.68 -0.02 6.98
CA PRO A 93 -14.65 -0.07 5.88
C PRO A 93 -14.78 -1.50 5.39
N GLU A 94 -15.77 -1.72 4.53
CA GLU A 94 -15.82 -2.96 3.79
C GLU A 94 -14.65 -3.02 2.83
N LEU A 95 -13.92 -4.14 2.85
CA LEU A 95 -12.74 -4.30 2.00
C LEU A 95 -12.92 -5.48 1.06
N PRO A 96 -12.31 -5.41 -0.12
CA PRO A 96 -12.45 -6.48 -1.11
C PRO A 96 -11.52 -7.64 -0.78
N GLY A 97 -12.01 -8.86 -1.06
CA GLY A 97 -11.17 -10.04 -1.08
C GLY A 97 -10.37 -10.22 0.19
N ASP A 98 -9.06 -10.36 0.02
CA ASP A 98 -8.14 -10.59 1.12
C ASP A 98 -7.39 -9.33 1.54
N ALA A 99 -7.86 -8.16 1.16
CA ALA A 99 -7.29 -6.91 1.63
C ALA A 99 -7.39 -6.85 3.15
N LYS A 100 -6.35 -6.33 3.78
CA LYS A 100 -6.27 -6.31 5.25
C LYS A 100 -6.51 -4.93 5.78
N PHE A 101 -7.09 -4.87 6.98
CA PHE A 101 -7.26 -3.62 7.70
C PHE A 101 -6.29 -3.56 8.85
N MET A 102 -5.57 -2.43 8.95
CA MET A 102 -4.64 -2.17 10.06
C MET A 102 -5.11 -0.94 10.80
N PRO A 103 -5.59 -1.07 12.03
CA PRO A 103 -6.09 0.09 12.78
C PRO A 103 -4.95 1.00 13.20
N LYS A 104 -5.24 2.30 13.30
CA LYS A 104 -4.32 3.26 13.89
C LYS A 104 -4.61 3.38 15.38
N PRO A 105 -3.59 3.60 16.19
CA PRO A 105 -2.19 3.71 15.84
C PRO A 105 -1.56 2.34 15.61
N TRP A 106 -0.74 2.23 14.57
CA TRP A 106 0.03 1.00 14.33
C TRP A 106 1.48 1.23 14.77
N ARG A 107 2.18 0.13 15.00
CA ARG A 107 3.60 0.19 15.36
C ARG A 107 4.44 -0.12 14.14
N ALA A 108 5.72 0.32 14.19
CA ALA A 108 6.65 0.02 13.11
C ALA A 108 6.69 -1.49 12.82
N LEU A 109 6.67 -2.31 13.87
CA LEU A 109 6.72 -3.76 13.71
C LEU A 109 5.54 -4.29 12.90
N ASP A 110 4.36 -3.68 13.04
CA ASP A 110 3.19 -4.10 12.27
C ASP A 110 3.43 -3.90 10.78
N ILE A 111 4.04 -2.76 10.42
CA ILE A 111 4.35 -2.46 9.02
C ILE A 111 5.40 -3.43 8.49
N LEU A 112 6.45 -3.66 9.27
CA LEU A 112 7.53 -4.54 8.86
C LEU A 112 7.04 -5.97 8.64
N ARG A 113 6.10 -6.42 9.46
CA ARG A 113 5.51 -7.76 9.31
C ARG A 113 4.73 -7.90 8.02
N GLU A 114 3.95 -6.87 7.67
CA GLU A 114 3.19 -6.91 6.41
C GLU A 114 4.11 -6.86 5.21
N ALA A 115 5.18 -6.07 5.30
CA ALA A 115 6.18 -6.03 4.23
C ALA A 115 6.83 -7.39 4.03
N GLN A 116 7.22 -8.05 5.12
CA GLN A 116 7.83 -9.37 5.05
C GLN A 116 6.87 -10.40 4.44
N ARG A 117 5.60 -10.30 4.80
CA ARG A 117 4.59 -11.20 4.24
C ARG A 117 4.47 -11.00 2.74
N ALA A 118 4.43 -9.75 2.29
CA ALA A 118 4.32 -9.45 0.87
C ALA A 118 5.53 -9.97 0.10
N ILE A 119 6.73 -9.76 0.65
CA ILE A 119 7.96 -10.24 0.02
C ILE A 119 7.94 -11.77 -0.09
N SER A 120 7.50 -12.47 0.95
CA SER A 120 7.49 -13.93 0.96
C SER A 120 6.49 -14.50 -0.03
N THR A 121 5.41 -13.79 -0.32
CA THR A 121 4.36 -14.24 -1.23
C THR A 121 4.73 -13.98 -2.69
N HIS A 122 5.50 -12.96 -2.93
CA HIS A 122 5.86 -12.52 -4.28
C HIS A 122 7.33 -12.74 -4.55
#